data_63783405c8f557ee4d1e087df42faeb0
#
_entry.id   63783405c8f557ee4d1e087df42faeb0
#
_cell.length_a   1.000
_cell.length_b   1.000
_cell.length_c   1.000
_cell.angle_alpha   90.00
_cell.angle_beta   90.00
_cell.angle_gamma   90.00
#
_symmetry.space_group_name_H-M   'P 1'
#
loop_
_entity.id
_entity.type
_entity.pdbx_description
1 polymer ?
#
loop_
_entity_poly.entity_id
_entity_poly.type
_entity_poly.pdbx_seq_one_letter_code
_entity_poly.pdbx_strand_id
1 'polypeptide(L)'
;MSESKISKRILFVIGAVLCCIFAVILVCNLTIIIKGVANPRIPPSVFGVTPMVVQSGSMSGNAEDHIEVGDLIFTVKPDTDKLKAGDIISFMDGNIAVTHRIVEVRAGADGKRSFITKGDANNTEDPAVGEDAVFGLYKGRVPGLGDFAMFLQKPLGMAVFIGIPVCAFIIYDIVRRQRSSGKRDKETEELKAELERLRAAAGEKNPEKEDGGNT
;
A
#
# COMPACT_ATOMS: atom_id res chain seq x y z
N MET A 1 -29.66 -24.55 -5.61
CA MET A 1 -28.31 -25.19 -5.60
C MET A 1 -27.28 -24.47 -6.50
N SER A 2 -27.68 -23.55 -7.36
CA SER A 2 -26.78 -22.78 -8.27
C SER A 2 -26.11 -21.57 -7.60
N GLU A 3 -26.77 -20.81 -6.75
CA GLU A 3 -26.24 -19.57 -6.16
C GLU A 3 -25.01 -19.76 -5.27
N SER A 4 -24.93 -20.87 -4.53
CA SER A 4 -23.78 -21.14 -3.65
C SER A 4 -22.47 -21.44 -4.43
N LYS A 5 -22.57 -21.99 -5.62
CA LYS A 5 -21.41 -22.27 -6.49
C LYS A 5 -20.89 -20.98 -7.15
N ILE A 6 -21.79 -20.07 -7.53
CA ILE A 6 -21.45 -18.77 -8.13
C ILE A 6 -20.75 -17.91 -7.07
N SER A 7 -21.29 -17.83 -5.86
CA SER A 7 -20.68 -17.09 -4.74
C SER A 7 -19.28 -17.58 -4.41
N LYS A 8 -19.05 -18.90 -4.38
CA LYS A 8 -17.72 -19.48 -4.13
C LYS A 8 -16.72 -19.17 -5.25
N ARG A 9 -17.15 -19.18 -6.52
CA ARG A 9 -16.31 -18.80 -7.65
C ARG A 9 -15.92 -17.32 -7.60
N ILE A 10 -16.87 -16.44 -7.30
CA ILE A 10 -16.61 -15.00 -7.15
C ILE A 10 -15.60 -14.76 -6.02
N LEU A 11 -15.79 -15.38 -4.87
CA LEU A 11 -14.88 -15.26 -3.73
C LEU A 11 -13.47 -15.78 -4.07
N PHE A 12 -13.37 -16.89 -4.80
CA PHE A 12 -12.08 -17.43 -5.28
C PHE A 12 -11.38 -16.46 -6.23
N VAL A 13 -12.11 -15.89 -7.19
CA VAL A 13 -11.56 -14.90 -8.14
C VAL A 13 -11.08 -13.65 -7.42
N ILE A 14 -11.87 -13.12 -6.49
CA ILE A 14 -11.48 -11.97 -5.66
C ILE A 14 -10.21 -12.31 -4.86
N GLY A 15 -10.16 -13.46 -4.23
CA GLY A 15 -8.97 -13.92 -3.49
C GLY A 15 -7.74 -14.05 -4.38
N ALA A 16 -7.88 -14.61 -5.58
CA ALA A 16 -6.79 -14.72 -6.54
C ALA A 16 -6.28 -13.35 -7.01
N VAL A 17 -7.19 -12.41 -7.33
CA VAL A 17 -6.84 -11.04 -7.71
C VAL A 17 -6.10 -10.33 -6.57
N LEU A 18 -6.60 -10.42 -5.34
CA LEU A 18 -5.93 -9.85 -4.18
C LEU A 18 -4.54 -10.46 -3.97
N CYS A 19 -4.41 -11.78 -4.10
CA CYS A 19 -3.12 -12.46 -3.99
C CYS A 19 -2.11 -11.96 -5.04
N CYS A 20 -2.54 -11.77 -6.29
CA CYS A 20 -1.71 -11.19 -7.34
C CYS A 20 -1.29 -9.75 -7.03
N ILE A 21 -2.21 -8.91 -6.53
CA ILE A 21 -1.90 -7.53 -6.12
C ILE A 21 -0.86 -7.53 -5.00
N PHE A 22 -1.06 -8.36 -3.96
CA PHE A 22 -0.10 -8.46 -2.86
C PHE A 22 1.26 -8.99 -3.31
N ALA A 23 1.32 -9.94 -4.24
CA ALA A 23 2.57 -10.44 -4.80
C ALA A 23 3.33 -9.33 -5.54
N VAL A 24 2.65 -8.51 -6.34
CA VAL A 24 3.27 -7.36 -7.02
C VAL A 24 3.78 -6.34 -6.00
N ILE A 25 2.98 -5.98 -5.00
CA ILE A 25 3.40 -5.08 -3.93
C ILE A 25 4.64 -5.62 -3.19
N LEU A 26 4.66 -6.91 -2.88
CA LEU A 26 5.80 -7.55 -2.21
C LEU A 26 7.07 -7.47 -3.05
N VAL A 27 6.98 -7.78 -4.35
CA VAL A 27 8.13 -7.68 -5.29
C VAL A 27 8.63 -6.23 -5.38
N CYS A 28 7.73 -5.25 -5.47
CA CYS A 28 8.10 -3.83 -5.46
C CYS A 28 8.83 -3.44 -4.17
N ASN A 29 8.28 -3.80 -3.02
CA ASN A 29 8.91 -3.50 -1.72
C ASN A 29 10.29 -4.16 -1.58
N LEU A 30 10.40 -5.45 -1.95
CA LEU A 30 11.68 -6.15 -1.90
C LEU A 30 12.73 -5.50 -2.82
N THR A 31 12.32 -5.06 -4.01
CA THR A 31 13.17 -4.34 -4.95
C THR A 31 13.67 -3.01 -4.34
N ILE A 32 12.78 -2.25 -3.70
CA ILE A 32 13.13 -0.99 -3.03
C ILE A 32 14.15 -1.24 -1.90
N ILE A 33 13.91 -2.25 -1.06
CA ILE A 33 14.80 -2.59 0.05
C ILE A 33 16.18 -3.00 -0.47
N ILE A 34 16.23 -3.94 -1.41
CA ILE A 34 17.51 -4.44 -1.98
C ILE A 34 18.30 -3.30 -2.63
N LYS A 35 17.64 -2.48 -3.45
CA LYS A 35 18.32 -1.35 -4.11
C LYS A 35 18.74 -0.26 -3.13
N GLY A 36 17.92 0.03 -2.11
CA GLY A 36 18.26 1.00 -1.08
C GLY A 36 19.47 0.59 -0.25
N VAL A 37 19.58 -0.72 0.07
CA VAL A 37 20.77 -1.25 0.77
C VAL A 37 22.00 -1.29 -0.15
N ALA A 38 21.83 -1.68 -1.41
CA ALA A 38 22.93 -1.78 -2.37
C ALA A 38 23.50 -0.41 -2.79
N ASN A 39 22.65 0.61 -2.86
CA ASN A 39 23.07 1.96 -3.24
C ASN A 39 22.31 3.03 -2.41
N PRO A 40 22.75 3.27 -1.18
CA PRO A 40 22.05 4.18 -0.26
C PRO A 40 22.11 5.65 -0.65
N ARG A 41 22.93 5.99 -1.65
CA ARG A 41 23.13 7.38 -2.08
C ARG A 41 22.06 7.88 -3.05
N ILE A 42 21.37 6.98 -3.76
CA ILE A 42 20.37 7.34 -4.78
C ILE A 42 19.04 6.70 -4.41
N PRO A 43 17.94 7.45 -4.46
CA PRO A 43 16.62 6.87 -4.21
C PRO A 43 16.34 5.65 -5.11
N PRO A 44 15.82 4.54 -4.54
CA PRO A 44 15.66 3.30 -5.29
C PRO A 44 14.56 3.42 -6.37
N SER A 45 14.86 2.91 -7.55
CA SER A 45 13.91 2.84 -8.67
C SER A 45 13.25 1.46 -8.76
N VAL A 46 11.96 1.43 -9.10
CA VAL A 46 11.17 0.23 -9.38
C VAL A 46 10.68 0.31 -10.82
N PHE A 47 10.99 -0.69 -11.64
CA PHE A 47 10.68 -0.70 -13.08
C PHE A 47 11.12 0.58 -13.83
N GLY A 48 12.24 1.17 -13.43
CA GLY A 48 12.77 2.39 -14.04
C GLY A 48 12.15 3.70 -13.56
N VAL A 49 11.19 3.63 -12.65
CA VAL A 49 10.55 4.79 -12.01
C VAL A 49 11.04 4.92 -10.58
N THR A 50 11.42 6.12 -10.17
CA THR A 50 11.80 6.45 -8.80
C THR A 50 10.71 7.29 -8.16
N PRO A 51 9.92 6.73 -7.22
CA PRO A 51 8.96 7.49 -6.43
C PRO A 51 9.67 8.24 -5.31
N MET A 52 9.30 9.51 -5.08
CA MET A 52 9.84 10.33 -3.98
C MET A 52 8.75 11.18 -3.35
N VAL A 53 8.82 11.33 -2.03
CA VAL A 53 7.93 12.22 -1.29
C VAL A 53 8.53 13.61 -1.19
N VAL A 54 7.76 14.62 -1.55
CA VAL A 54 8.17 16.03 -1.50
C VAL A 54 8.09 16.54 -0.05
N GLN A 55 9.22 17.02 0.45
CA GLN A 55 9.35 17.48 1.83
C GLN A 55 9.53 19.00 1.97
N SER A 56 9.78 19.71 0.86
CA SER A 56 9.97 21.16 0.87
C SER A 56 9.11 21.82 -0.19
N GLY A 57 8.77 23.11 0.03
CA GLY A 57 7.97 23.90 -0.90
C GLY A 57 8.80 24.61 -1.99
N SER A 58 10.04 24.19 -2.26
CA SER A 58 10.90 24.86 -3.24
C SER A 58 10.35 24.88 -4.66
N MET A 59 9.45 23.95 -4.99
CA MET A 59 8.79 23.85 -6.29
C MET A 59 7.30 24.23 -6.23
N SER A 60 6.85 24.81 -5.10
CA SER A 60 5.48 25.32 -4.94
C SER A 60 5.26 26.55 -5.81
N GLY A 61 4.05 26.73 -6.32
CA GLY A 61 3.72 27.92 -7.11
C GLY A 61 2.52 27.72 -8.02
N ASN A 62 2.42 28.62 -9.03
CA ASN A 62 1.29 28.63 -9.95
C ASN A 62 1.58 27.99 -11.30
N ALA A 63 2.76 27.38 -11.47
CA ALA A 63 3.07 26.63 -12.70
C ALA A 63 2.13 25.42 -12.84
N GLU A 64 1.78 25.03 -14.06
CA GLU A 64 0.92 23.88 -14.30
C GLU A 64 1.53 22.57 -13.73
N ASP A 65 2.86 22.48 -13.76
CA ASP A 65 3.65 21.37 -13.26
C ASP A 65 4.27 21.64 -11.86
N HIS A 66 3.66 22.56 -11.07
CA HIS A 66 4.09 22.85 -9.69
C HIS A 66 4.06 21.59 -8.82
N ILE A 67 4.86 21.56 -7.78
CA ILE A 67 5.00 20.43 -6.88
C ILE A 67 4.88 20.94 -5.46
N GLU A 68 3.95 20.37 -4.69
CA GLU A 68 3.67 20.80 -3.32
C GLU A 68 4.23 19.82 -2.28
N VAL A 69 4.42 20.33 -1.06
CA VAL A 69 4.79 19.48 0.08
C VAL A 69 3.73 18.41 0.29
N GLY A 70 4.16 17.19 0.54
CA GLY A 70 3.25 16.04 0.71
C GLY A 70 2.85 15.34 -0.59
N ASP A 71 3.28 15.84 -1.74
CA ASP A 71 3.09 15.13 -3.01
C ASP A 71 4.00 13.90 -3.12
N LEU A 72 3.54 12.89 -3.83
CA LEU A 72 4.38 11.81 -4.32
C LEU A 72 4.72 12.07 -5.78
N ILE A 73 5.99 12.34 -6.06
CA ILE A 73 6.48 12.56 -7.43
C ILE A 73 7.09 11.30 -8.01
N PHE A 74 7.05 11.21 -9.32
CA PHE A 74 7.63 10.11 -10.09
C PHE A 74 8.67 10.66 -11.07
N THR A 75 9.89 10.11 -10.98
CA THR A 75 10.95 10.45 -11.90
C THR A 75 11.45 9.21 -12.63
N VAL A 76 12.00 9.40 -13.81
CA VAL A 76 12.64 8.33 -14.59
C VAL A 76 14.08 8.69 -14.88
N LYS A 77 14.94 7.69 -15.08
CA LYS A 77 16.33 7.95 -15.46
C LYS A 77 16.38 8.78 -16.74
N PRO A 78 16.98 9.98 -16.74
CA PRO A 78 17.05 10.82 -17.93
C PRO A 78 18.10 10.36 -18.93
N ASP A 79 17.89 10.72 -20.17
CA ASP A 79 18.96 10.88 -21.16
C ASP A 79 19.47 12.30 -21.01
N THR A 80 20.65 12.46 -20.40
CA THR A 80 21.19 13.76 -20.02
C THR A 80 21.46 14.65 -21.25
N ASP A 81 21.73 14.05 -22.43
CA ASP A 81 21.95 14.78 -23.67
C ASP A 81 20.67 15.48 -24.19
N LYS A 82 19.50 15.02 -23.78
CA LYS A 82 18.22 15.58 -24.20
C LYS A 82 17.63 16.59 -23.23
N LEU A 83 18.24 16.74 -22.05
CA LEU A 83 17.74 17.69 -21.04
C LEU A 83 17.91 19.13 -21.55
N LYS A 84 16.92 19.97 -21.26
CA LYS A 84 16.84 21.36 -21.69
C LYS A 84 16.32 22.25 -20.59
N ALA A 85 16.48 23.55 -20.72
CA ALA A 85 15.86 24.53 -19.86
C ALA A 85 14.32 24.33 -19.82
N GLY A 86 13.75 24.42 -18.64
CA GLY A 86 12.34 24.14 -18.35
C GLY A 86 12.08 22.72 -17.84
N ASP A 87 12.94 21.73 -18.10
CA ASP A 87 12.80 20.39 -17.56
C ASP A 87 13.00 20.41 -16.03
N ILE A 88 12.21 19.62 -15.31
CA ILE A 88 12.37 19.43 -13.86
C ILE A 88 13.18 18.14 -13.65
N ILE A 89 14.33 18.27 -12.98
CA ILE A 89 15.24 17.17 -12.73
C ILE A 89 15.42 16.91 -11.23
N SER A 90 15.72 15.66 -10.92
CA SER A 90 16.13 15.26 -9.57
C SER A 90 17.60 14.87 -9.57
N PHE A 91 18.35 15.45 -8.65
CA PHE A 91 19.78 15.26 -8.50
C PHE A 91 20.19 15.12 -7.04
N MET A 92 21.38 14.60 -6.81
CA MET A 92 21.93 14.50 -5.46
C MET A 92 22.76 15.74 -5.14
N ASP A 93 22.39 16.43 -4.06
CA ASP A 93 23.21 17.45 -3.40
C ASP A 93 23.70 16.89 -2.06
N GLY A 94 24.95 16.44 -2.06
CA GLY A 94 25.46 15.64 -0.93
C GLY A 94 24.65 14.35 -0.74
N ASN A 95 23.96 14.25 0.39
CA ASN A 95 23.10 13.12 0.75
C ASN A 95 21.60 13.41 0.61
N ILE A 96 21.25 14.53 0.00
CA ILE A 96 19.86 14.98 -0.14
C ILE A 96 19.46 14.91 -1.62
N ALA A 97 18.32 14.31 -1.89
CA ALA A 97 17.70 14.36 -3.20
C ALA A 97 16.95 15.68 -3.37
N VAL A 98 17.38 16.49 -4.35
CA VAL A 98 16.76 17.77 -4.67
C VAL A 98 16.03 17.64 -6.01
N THR A 99 14.88 18.29 -6.14
CA THR A 99 14.11 18.32 -7.39
C THR A 99 13.83 19.77 -7.75
N HIS A 100 14.46 20.27 -8.80
CA HIS A 100 14.37 21.65 -9.25
C HIS A 100 14.27 21.73 -10.77
N ARG A 101 13.90 22.91 -11.27
CA ARG A 101 13.79 23.20 -12.71
C ARG A 101 15.11 23.66 -13.28
N ILE A 102 15.47 23.15 -14.44
CA ILE A 102 16.64 23.62 -15.20
C ILE A 102 16.36 25.04 -15.74
N VAL A 103 17.18 26.01 -15.39
CA VAL A 103 17.15 27.36 -15.93
C VAL A 103 18.16 27.55 -17.05
N GLU A 104 19.32 26.87 -16.96
CA GLU A 104 20.39 26.96 -17.97
C GLU A 104 21.09 25.61 -18.13
N VAL A 105 21.48 25.30 -19.36
CA VAL A 105 22.30 24.13 -19.68
C VAL A 105 23.66 24.63 -20.17
N ARG A 106 24.73 24.14 -19.54
CA ARG A 106 26.11 24.48 -19.88
C ARG A 106 26.84 23.27 -20.40
N ALA A 107 27.58 23.45 -21.49
CA ALA A 107 28.52 22.45 -21.99
C ALA A 107 29.89 22.75 -21.43
N GLY A 108 30.51 21.77 -20.76
CA GLY A 108 31.89 21.87 -20.30
C GLY A 108 32.91 21.65 -21.44
N ALA A 109 34.12 22.11 -21.24
CA ALA A 109 35.21 21.91 -22.19
C ALA A 109 35.63 20.44 -22.35
N ASP A 110 35.27 19.61 -21.39
CA ASP A 110 35.45 18.15 -21.37
C ASP A 110 34.32 17.36 -22.07
N GLY A 111 33.40 18.08 -22.71
CA GLY A 111 32.22 17.50 -23.35
C GLY A 111 31.09 17.08 -22.39
N LYS A 112 31.30 17.23 -21.08
CA LYS A 112 30.25 16.97 -20.09
C LYS A 112 29.30 18.14 -19.97
N ARG A 113 28.04 17.81 -19.64
CA ARG A 113 27.01 18.83 -19.43
C ARG A 113 26.85 19.13 -17.94
N SER A 114 26.53 20.37 -17.64
CA SER A 114 26.12 20.80 -16.33
C SER A 114 24.83 21.63 -16.43
N PHE A 115 24.04 21.62 -15.35
CA PHE A 115 22.73 22.25 -15.30
C PHE A 115 22.73 23.27 -14.18
N ILE A 116 22.32 24.49 -14.48
CA ILE A 116 21.92 25.45 -13.45
C ILE A 116 20.46 25.20 -13.21
N THR A 117 20.12 24.92 -11.98
CA THR A 117 18.74 24.63 -11.54
C THR A 117 18.27 25.70 -10.59
N LYS A 118 16.95 25.77 -10.41
CA LYS A 118 16.30 26.65 -9.45
C LYS A 118 14.96 26.09 -9.04
N GLY A 119 14.65 26.11 -7.76
CA GLY A 119 13.30 25.86 -7.27
C GLY A 119 12.35 26.99 -7.69
N ASP A 120 11.16 26.66 -8.15
CA ASP A 120 10.20 27.66 -8.66
C ASP A 120 9.82 28.71 -7.61
N ALA A 121 9.82 28.34 -6.32
CA ALA A 121 9.61 29.25 -5.20
C ALA A 121 10.89 29.88 -4.64
N ASN A 122 12.08 29.48 -5.13
CA ASN A 122 13.34 30.00 -4.60
C ASN A 122 13.68 31.35 -5.25
N ASN A 123 14.43 32.19 -4.52
CA ASN A 123 14.92 33.47 -5.03
C ASN A 123 16.27 33.35 -5.76
N THR A 124 17.03 32.29 -5.48
CA THR A 124 18.41 32.08 -5.99
C THR A 124 18.50 30.80 -6.77
N GLU A 125 19.40 30.78 -7.73
CA GLU A 125 19.79 29.60 -8.47
C GLU A 125 20.69 28.68 -7.63
N ASP A 126 20.64 27.38 -7.93
CA ASP A 126 21.52 26.39 -7.30
C ASP A 126 22.93 26.47 -7.97
N PRO A 127 23.97 25.98 -7.28
CA PRO A 127 25.26 25.70 -7.89
C PRO A 127 25.12 24.78 -9.12
N ALA A 128 26.07 24.86 -10.06
CA ALA A 128 26.04 24.00 -11.23
C ALA A 128 26.05 22.53 -10.88
N VAL A 129 25.04 21.82 -11.35
CA VAL A 129 24.84 20.37 -11.15
C VAL A 129 25.43 19.62 -12.34
N GLY A 130 26.41 18.76 -12.09
CA GLY A 130 26.99 17.91 -13.14
C GLY A 130 25.99 16.80 -13.57
N GLU A 131 26.09 16.40 -14.84
CA GLU A 131 25.21 15.36 -15.40
C GLU A 131 25.26 14.03 -14.61
N ASP A 132 26.41 13.71 -14.02
CA ASP A 132 26.62 12.50 -13.22
C ASP A 132 25.81 12.51 -11.89
N ALA A 133 25.42 13.70 -11.40
CA ALA A 133 24.61 13.85 -10.21
C ALA A 133 23.10 13.72 -10.48
N VAL A 134 22.69 13.81 -11.75
CA VAL A 134 21.28 13.75 -12.14
C VAL A 134 20.82 12.30 -12.23
N PHE A 135 19.84 11.94 -11.42
CA PHE A 135 19.29 10.57 -11.41
C PHE A 135 17.84 10.48 -11.89
N GLY A 136 17.12 11.61 -12.01
CA GLY A 136 15.71 11.62 -12.33
C GLY A 136 15.27 12.77 -13.22
N LEU A 137 14.40 12.50 -14.19
CA LEU A 137 13.59 13.47 -14.91
C LEU A 137 12.14 13.34 -14.43
N TYR A 138 11.56 14.42 -13.94
CA TYR A 138 10.19 14.47 -13.48
C TYR A 138 9.19 14.08 -14.58
N LYS A 139 8.17 13.28 -14.19
CA LYS A 139 7.13 12.82 -15.10
C LYS A 139 5.72 13.16 -14.62
N GLY A 140 5.56 13.37 -13.33
CA GLY A 140 4.27 13.70 -12.76
C GLY A 140 4.24 13.51 -11.26
N ARG A 141 3.11 13.92 -10.65
CA ARG A 141 2.86 13.82 -9.21
C ARG A 141 1.47 13.26 -8.93
N VAL A 142 1.30 12.73 -7.74
CA VAL A 142 0.00 12.45 -7.15
C VAL A 142 -0.11 13.28 -5.88
N PRO A 143 -1.02 14.27 -5.86
CA PRO A 143 -1.18 15.18 -4.73
C PRO A 143 -1.54 14.46 -3.44
N GLY A 144 -0.86 14.80 -2.34
CA GLY A 144 -1.13 14.28 -1.00
C GLY A 144 -0.82 12.80 -0.76
N LEU A 145 -0.43 12.04 -1.80
CA LEU A 145 -0.11 10.61 -1.63
C LEU A 145 1.20 10.42 -0.85
N GLY A 146 2.10 11.38 -0.91
CA GLY A 146 3.32 11.39 -0.10
C GLY A 146 3.01 11.53 1.39
N ASP A 147 2.11 12.44 1.77
CA ASP A 147 1.65 12.60 3.15
C ASP A 147 1.00 11.32 3.67
N PHE A 148 0.17 10.68 2.86
CA PHE A 148 -0.43 9.40 3.21
C PHE A 148 0.64 8.32 3.41
N ALA A 149 1.62 8.24 2.52
CA ALA A 149 2.73 7.28 2.64
C ALA A 149 3.55 7.54 3.93
N MET A 150 3.83 8.81 4.24
CA MET A 150 4.51 9.18 5.48
C MET A 150 3.66 8.89 6.72
N PHE A 151 2.34 9.11 6.65
CA PHE A 151 1.43 8.76 7.74
C PHE A 151 1.48 7.25 8.04
N LEU A 152 1.46 6.40 7.00
CA LEU A 152 1.54 4.95 7.17
C LEU A 152 2.85 4.48 7.83
N GLN A 153 3.94 5.25 7.71
CA GLN A 153 5.23 4.94 8.34
C GLN A 153 5.27 5.33 9.82
N LYS A 154 4.34 6.17 10.29
CA LYS A 154 4.23 6.53 11.70
C LYS A 154 3.57 5.40 12.49
N PRO A 155 3.96 5.19 13.78
CA PRO A 155 3.37 4.12 14.61
C PRO A 155 1.84 4.17 14.66
N LEU A 156 1.27 5.37 14.73
CA LEU A 156 -0.19 5.57 14.73
C LEU A 156 -0.82 5.14 13.40
N GLY A 157 -0.20 5.50 12.27
CA GLY A 157 -0.66 5.13 10.94
C GLY A 157 -0.67 3.61 10.75
N MET A 158 0.41 2.94 11.14
CA MET A 158 0.49 1.47 11.14
C MET A 158 -0.57 0.83 12.04
N ALA A 159 -0.75 1.34 13.26
CA ALA A 159 -1.74 0.82 14.20
C ALA A 159 -3.17 0.94 13.65
N VAL A 160 -3.51 2.04 13.03
CA VAL A 160 -4.83 2.28 12.41
C VAL A 160 -5.01 1.39 11.18
N PHE A 161 -4.03 1.37 10.28
CA PHE A 161 -4.14 0.68 8.99
C PHE A 161 -4.16 -0.86 9.14
N ILE A 162 -3.44 -1.39 10.11
CA ILE A 162 -3.42 -2.83 10.42
C ILE A 162 -4.51 -3.17 11.43
N GLY A 163 -4.68 -2.36 12.47
CA GLY A 163 -5.59 -2.62 13.57
C GLY A 163 -7.06 -2.65 13.16
N ILE A 164 -7.51 -1.69 12.35
CA ILE A 164 -8.92 -1.64 11.90
C ILE A 164 -9.33 -2.90 11.13
N PRO A 165 -8.62 -3.37 10.09
CA PRO A 165 -8.97 -4.62 9.40
C PRO A 165 -8.94 -5.85 10.31
N VAL A 166 -7.96 -5.93 11.21
CA VAL A 166 -7.85 -7.05 12.15
C VAL A 166 -9.02 -7.06 13.12
N CYS A 167 -9.37 -5.91 13.72
CA CYS A 167 -10.55 -5.79 14.59
C CYS A 167 -11.84 -6.12 13.84
N ALA A 168 -12.01 -5.62 12.62
CA ALA A 168 -13.17 -5.92 11.80
C ALA A 168 -13.28 -7.43 11.48
N PHE A 169 -12.14 -8.08 11.19
CA PHE A 169 -12.10 -9.52 10.96
C PHE A 169 -12.47 -10.32 12.21
N ILE A 170 -11.94 -9.94 13.38
CA ILE A 170 -12.26 -10.58 14.66
C ILE A 170 -13.76 -10.44 14.98
N ILE A 171 -14.31 -9.23 14.84
CA ILE A 171 -15.76 -8.97 15.07
C ILE A 171 -16.59 -9.82 14.10
N TYR A 172 -16.21 -9.86 12.82
CA TYR A 172 -16.89 -10.68 11.82
C TYR A 172 -16.87 -12.17 12.21
N ASP A 173 -15.71 -12.70 12.64
CA ASP A 173 -15.59 -14.11 13.02
C ASP A 173 -16.43 -14.44 14.27
N ILE A 174 -16.44 -13.56 15.28
CA ILE A 174 -17.27 -13.71 16.48
C ILE A 174 -18.76 -13.75 16.11
N VAL A 175 -19.22 -12.78 15.33
CA VAL A 175 -20.63 -12.70 14.89
C VAL A 175 -21.01 -13.92 14.06
N ARG A 176 -20.14 -14.39 13.19
CA ARG A 176 -20.35 -15.59 12.39
C ARG A 176 -20.47 -16.84 13.26
N ARG A 177 -19.60 -16.99 14.26
CA ARG A 177 -19.62 -18.12 15.20
C ARG A 177 -20.90 -18.14 16.04
N GLN A 178 -21.30 -16.98 16.59
CA GLN A 178 -22.54 -16.87 17.36
C GLN A 178 -23.77 -17.25 16.53
N ARG A 179 -23.85 -16.80 15.26
CA ARG A 179 -24.95 -17.16 14.35
C ARG A 179 -24.95 -18.65 14.01
N SER A 180 -23.78 -19.28 13.91
CA SER A 180 -23.64 -20.71 13.64
C SER A 180 -24.02 -21.56 14.86
N SER A 181 -23.61 -21.17 16.07
CA SER A 181 -23.99 -21.84 17.32
C SER A 181 -25.50 -21.82 17.51
N GLY A 182 -26.16 -20.67 17.40
CA GLY A 182 -27.58 -20.56 17.59
C GLY A 182 -28.45 -21.38 16.60
N LYS A 183 -27.91 -21.67 15.41
CA LYS A 183 -28.55 -22.60 14.45
C LYS A 183 -28.38 -24.07 14.89
N ARG A 184 -27.20 -24.44 15.34
CA ARG A 184 -26.92 -25.81 15.82
C ARG A 184 -27.70 -26.15 17.08
N ASP A 185 -27.83 -25.21 17.99
CA ASP A 185 -28.57 -25.40 19.23
C ASP A 185 -30.09 -25.63 18.96
N LYS A 186 -30.68 -24.84 18.03
CA LYS A 186 -32.06 -25.05 17.58
C LYS A 186 -32.27 -26.40 16.89
N GLU A 187 -31.37 -26.77 15.97
CA GLU A 187 -31.43 -28.05 15.26
C GLU A 187 -31.30 -29.24 16.23
N THR A 188 -30.44 -29.09 17.24
CA THR A 188 -30.26 -30.10 18.30
C THR A 188 -31.50 -30.22 19.20
N GLU A 189 -32.16 -29.11 19.53
CA GLU A 189 -33.41 -29.08 20.30
C GLU A 189 -34.58 -29.71 19.53
N GLU A 190 -34.70 -29.37 18.24
CA GLU A 190 -35.69 -29.96 17.33
C GLU A 190 -35.51 -31.47 17.19
N LEU A 191 -34.26 -31.94 16.99
CA LEU A 191 -33.95 -33.36 16.93
C LEU A 191 -34.24 -34.09 18.24
N LYS A 192 -33.95 -33.50 19.40
CA LYS A 192 -34.27 -34.07 20.71
C LYS A 192 -35.78 -34.21 20.91
N ALA A 193 -36.54 -33.17 20.56
CA ALA A 193 -37.99 -33.18 20.65
C ALA A 193 -38.63 -34.24 19.73
N GLU A 194 -38.07 -34.44 18.52
CA GLU A 194 -38.53 -35.46 17.59
C GLU A 194 -38.21 -36.89 18.11
N LEU A 195 -37.01 -37.07 18.69
CA LEU A 195 -36.61 -38.33 19.34
C LEU A 195 -37.52 -38.69 20.53
N GLU A 196 -37.89 -37.74 21.37
CA GLU A 196 -38.83 -37.95 22.46
C GLU A 196 -40.23 -38.34 21.96
N ARG A 197 -40.71 -37.68 20.90
CA ARG A 197 -42.00 -38.04 20.25
C ARG A 197 -41.99 -39.45 19.69
N LEU A 198 -40.90 -39.86 19.03
CA LEU A 198 -40.77 -41.23 18.50
C LEU A 198 -40.65 -42.27 19.58
N ARG A 199 -39.95 -42.00 20.69
CA ARG A 199 -39.87 -42.88 21.86
C ARG A 199 -41.21 -43.04 22.56
N ALA A 200 -41.96 -41.96 22.71
CA ALA A 200 -43.31 -42.01 23.27
C ALA A 200 -44.29 -42.80 22.37
N ALA A 201 -44.16 -42.66 21.03
CA ALA A 201 -44.96 -43.41 20.06
C ALA A 201 -44.59 -44.91 19.99
N ALA A 202 -43.34 -45.27 20.24
CA ALA A 202 -42.85 -46.63 20.27
C ALA A 202 -43.15 -47.38 21.60
N GLY A 203 -43.73 -46.73 22.60
CA GLY A 203 -44.04 -47.35 23.88
C GLY A 203 -42.84 -47.69 24.75
N GLU A 204 -41.67 -47.15 24.44
CA GLU A 204 -40.43 -47.40 25.18
C GLU A 204 -40.38 -46.52 26.44
N LYS A 205 -40.58 -47.18 27.63
CA LYS A 205 -40.38 -46.52 28.94
C LYS A 205 -38.91 -46.12 29.10
N ASN A 206 -38.67 -44.87 29.49
CA ASN A 206 -37.35 -44.30 29.79
C ASN A 206 -36.61 -45.17 30.84
N PRO A 207 -35.45 -45.78 30.56
CA PRO A 207 -34.71 -46.63 31.50
C PRO A 207 -34.06 -45.88 32.67
N GLU A 208 -34.10 -44.54 32.72
CA GLU A 208 -33.44 -43.76 33.77
C GLU A 208 -34.28 -43.49 35.05
N LYS A 209 -35.48 -44.09 35.20
CA LYS A 209 -36.32 -43.89 36.39
C LYS A 209 -36.47 -45.11 37.31
N GLU A 210 -35.75 -46.19 37.11
CA GLU A 210 -35.84 -47.38 37.97
C GLU A 210 -34.59 -47.67 38.82
N ASP A 211 -33.78 -46.70 39.21
CA ASP A 211 -32.75 -46.95 40.23
C ASP A 211 -32.75 -45.86 41.30
N GLY A 212 -33.70 -45.94 42.19
CA GLY A 212 -33.88 -44.96 43.28
C GLY A 212 -34.89 -45.39 44.32
N GLY A 213 -34.93 -46.68 44.67
CA GLY A 213 -35.79 -47.15 45.74
C GLY A 213 -35.51 -48.57 46.18
N ASN A 214 -34.53 -48.77 47.02
CA ASN A 214 -34.67 -49.62 48.23
C ASN A 214 -33.39 -49.72 49.06
N THR A 215 -33.57 -49.45 50.34
CA THR A 215 -32.85 -49.70 51.58
C THR A 215 -31.85 -48.68 52.02
#